data_06b48074e2c5f0519d4bf41b1dfd964e
#
_entry.id   06b48074e2c5f0519d4bf41b1dfd964e
#
_cell.length_a   1.000
_cell.length_b   1.000
_cell.length_c   1.000
_cell.angle_alpha   90.00
_cell.angle_beta   90.00
_cell.angle_gamma   90.00
#
_symmetry.space_group_name_H-M   'P 1'
#
loop_
_entity.id
_entity.type
_entity.pdbx_description
1 polymer ?
#
loop_
_entity_poly.entity_id
_entity_poly.type
_entity_poly.pdbx_seq_one_letter_code
_entity_poly.pdbx_strand_id
1 'polypeptide(L)'
;GFFWAVGVVAEVILFAFSGVLLRKLGIFGLFFIGALAAIARWVGTGLATDLATISMLQITHALTFASPHLAAVHFVRQIAPQGTGNTAQSLYSAIGLGLSSAVLMSISGFIFQSSPAGAFYCMALSAATGLSILFILWKKWDGNRLAC
;
A
#
# COMPACT_ATOMS: atom_id res chain seq x y z
N GLY A 1 13.25 13.21 7.69
CA GLY A 1 13.35 14.54 7.18
C GLY A 1 12.15 15.03 6.38
N PHE A 2 12.35 16.07 5.59
CA PHE A 2 11.32 16.84 4.87
C PHE A 2 10.40 15.95 3.99
N PHE A 3 10.96 15.10 3.15
CA PHE A 3 10.18 14.22 2.28
C PHE A 3 9.23 13.29 3.03
N TRP A 4 9.67 12.78 4.17
CA TRP A 4 8.82 11.95 5.02
C TRP A 4 7.66 12.75 5.62
N ALA A 5 7.93 13.98 6.08
CA ALA A 5 6.89 14.86 6.62
C ALA A 5 5.81 15.19 5.58
N VAL A 6 6.20 15.49 4.34
CA VAL A 6 5.26 15.72 3.23
C VAL A 6 4.35 14.49 3.02
N GLY A 7 4.92 13.29 3.02
CA GLY A 7 4.15 12.05 2.90
C GLY A 7 3.15 11.87 4.03
N VAL A 8 3.57 12.07 5.29
CA VAL A 8 2.69 11.93 6.46
C VAL A 8 1.55 12.95 6.46
N VAL A 9 1.82 14.20 6.09
CA VAL A 9 0.76 15.22 5.97
C VAL A 9 -0.29 14.79 4.93
N ALA A 10 0.16 14.29 3.78
CA ALA A 10 -0.74 13.79 2.76
C ALA A 10 -1.58 12.58 3.24
N GLU A 11 -1.00 11.68 4.06
CA GLU A 11 -1.75 10.56 4.69
C GLU A 11 -2.83 11.06 5.65
N VAL A 12 -2.51 12.02 6.51
CA VAL A 12 -3.47 12.60 7.47
C VAL A 12 -4.66 13.20 6.72
N ILE A 13 -4.40 13.92 5.62
CA ILE A 13 -5.46 14.47 4.78
C ILE A 13 -6.32 13.34 4.20
N LEU A 14 -5.73 12.29 3.64
CA LEU A 14 -6.48 11.16 3.09
C LEU A 14 -7.35 10.49 4.16
N PHE A 15 -6.82 10.25 5.35
CA PHE A 15 -7.58 9.65 6.45
C PHE A 15 -8.73 10.54 6.94
N ALA A 16 -8.60 11.86 6.90
CA ALA A 16 -9.70 12.77 7.19
C ALA A 16 -10.90 12.56 6.26
N PHE A 17 -10.66 12.13 5.01
CA PHE A 17 -11.70 11.83 4.03
C PHE A 17 -12.04 10.34 3.91
N SER A 18 -11.53 9.48 4.81
CA SER A 18 -11.65 8.02 4.73
C SER A 18 -13.08 7.51 4.53
N GLY A 19 -14.06 8.08 5.25
CA GLY A 19 -15.46 7.70 5.13
C GLY A 19 -16.07 8.01 3.76
N VAL A 20 -15.65 9.10 3.12
CA VAL A 20 -16.11 9.47 1.76
C VAL A 20 -15.47 8.55 0.74
N LEU A 21 -14.17 8.29 0.88
CA LEU A 21 -13.41 7.44 -0.01
C LEU A 21 -13.94 6.00 0.00
N LEU A 22 -14.20 5.43 1.18
CA LEU A 22 -14.78 4.09 1.30
C LEU A 22 -16.17 4.01 0.67
N ARG A 23 -17.02 5.01 0.85
CA ARG A 23 -18.35 5.01 0.23
C ARG A 23 -18.31 5.11 -1.29
N LYS A 24 -17.39 5.90 -1.84
CA LYS A 24 -17.32 6.14 -3.29
C LYS A 24 -16.55 5.07 -4.05
N LEU A 25 -15.43 4.60 -3.50
CA LEU A 25 -14.51 3.70 -4.19
C LEU A 25 -14.62 2.25 -3.72
N GLY A 26 -15.15 2.04 -2.52
CA GLY A 26 -15.18 0.73 -1.89
C GLY A 26 -13.77 0.21 -1.56
N ILE A 27 -13.72 -0.96 -0.94
CA ILE A 27 -12.46 -1.59 -0.49
C ILE A 27 -11.55 -1.89 -1.68
N PHE A 28 -12.07 -2.55 -2.70
CA PHE A 28 -11.26 -2.93 -3.87
C PHE A 28 -10.82 -1.74 -4.70
N GLY A 29 -11.65 -0.70 -4.85
CA GLY A 29 -11.25 0.53 -5.53
C GLY A 29 -10.08 1.22 -4.86
N LEU A 30 -10.06 1.27 -3.51
CA LEU A 30 -8.94 1.82 -2.74
C LEU A 30 -7.67 0.98 -2.90
N PHE A 31 -7.77 -0.35 -2.92
CA PHE A 31 -6.63 -1.22 -3.20
C PHE A 31 -6.08 -1.00 -4.61
N PHE A 32 -6.94 -0.95 -5.64
CA PHE A 32 -6.51 -0.74 -7.02
C PHE A 32 -5.80 0.61 -7.21
N ILE A 33 -6.39 1.68 -6.68
CA ILE A 33 -5.78 3.03 -6.74
C ILE A 33 -4.43 3.01 -6.03
N GLY A 34 -4.33 2.41 -4.84
CA GLY A 34 -3.10 2.29 -4.09
C GLY A 34 -2.01 1.53 -4.84
N ALA A 35 -2.34 0.40 -5.44
CA ALA A 35 -1.39 -0.42 -6.20
C ALA A 35 -0.90 0.28 -7.47
N LEU A 36 -1.80 0.91 -8.23
CA LEU A 36 -1.44 1.68 -9.43
C LEU A 36 -0.58 2.90 -9.08
N ALA A 37 -0.96 3.63 -8.04
CA ALA A 37 -0.17 4.76 -7.54
C ALA A 37 1.23 4.31 -7.06
N ALA A 38 1.34 3.13 -6.43
CA ALA A 38 2.62 2.59 -5.99
C ALA A 38 3.53 2.26 -7.18
N ILE A 39 3.01 1.62 -8.23
CA ILE A 39 3.77 1.35 -9.46
C ILE A 39 4.27 2.66 -10.06
N ALA A 40 3.38 3.63 -10.27
CA ALA A 40 3.73 4.92 -10.85
C ALA A 40 4.76 5.68 -10.00
N ARG A 41 4.58 5.70 -8.68
CA ARG A 41 5.50 6.36 -7.75
C ARG A 41 6.88 5.72 -7.77
N TRP A 42 6.98 4.41 -7.68
CA TRP A 42 8.27 3.74 -7.62
C TRP A 42 9.02 3.81 -8.96
N VAL A 43 8.33 3.67 -10.09
CA VAL A 43 8.92 3.91 -11.42
C VAL A 43 9.37 5.37 -11.55
N GLY A 44 8.51 6.31 -11.18
CA GLY A 44 8.83 7.74 -11.20
C GLY A 44 10.04 8.08 -10.32
N THR A 45 10.13 7.51 -9.12
CA THR A 45 11.28 7.73 -8.22
C THR A 45 12.57 7.15 -8.81
N GLY A 46 12.51 5.99 -9.48
CA GLY A 46 13.66 5.39 -10.14
C GLY A 46 14.16 6.19 -11.36
N LEU A 47 13.29 6.98 -11.98
CA LEU A 47 13.62 7.84 -13.12
C LEU A 47 13.97 9.28 -12.70
N ALA A 48 13.58 9.70 -11.49
CA ALA A 48 13.75 11.09 -11.05
C ALA A 48 15.22 11.44 -10.84
N THR A 49 15.64 12.56 -11.41
CA THR A 49 17.00 13.09 -11.30
C THR A 49 17.08 14.39 -10.51
N ASP A 50 15.94 14.98 -10.15
CA ASP A 50 15.86 16.26 -9.45
C ASP A 50 14.99 16.18 -8.18
N LEU A 51 15.27 17.06 -7.23
CA LEU A 51 14.60 17.11 -5.93
C LEU A 51 13.13 17.52 -6.02
N ALA A 52 12.76 18.32 -7.02
CA ALA A 52 11.38 18.80 -7.16
C ALA A 52 10.47 17.63 -7.56
N THR A 53 10.88 16.83 -8.55
CA THR A 53 10.18 15.62 -8.94
C THR A 53 10.04 14.63 -7.79
N ILE A 54 11.13 14.38 -7.03
CA ILE A 54 11.09 13.50 -5.87
C ILE A 54 10.12 14.05 -4.81
N SER A 55 10.10 15.36 -4.56
CA SER A 55 9.18 15.99 -3.61
C SER A 55 7.72 15.80 -4.02
N MET A 56 7.40 16.00 -5.29
CA MET A 56 6.04 15.80 -5.80
C MET A 56 5.59 14.34 -5.67
N LEU A 57 6.49 13.40 -5.94
CA LEU A 57 6.20 11.98 -5.76
C LEU A 57 5.94 11.59 -4.30
N GLN A 58 6.45 12.35 -3.31
CA GLN A 58 6.12 12.09 -1.89
C GLN A 58 4.65 12.37 -1.56
N ILE A 59 3.98 13.28 -2.25
CA ILE A 59 2.55 13.54 -2.05
C ILE A 59 1.72 12.30 -2.38
N THR A 60 2.17 11.52 -3.37
CA THR A 60 1.50 10.27 -3.74
C THR A 60 1.61 9.18 -2.67
N HIS A 61 2.41 9.40 -1.61
CA HIS A 61 2.56 8.47 -0.49
C HIS A 61 1.21 8.16 0.18
N ALA A 62 0.34 9.15 0.30
CA ALA A 62 -1.01 8.94 0.79
C ALA A 62 -1.79 7.89 -0.02
N LEU A 63 -1.68 7.92 -1.34
CA LEU A 63 -2.34 6.93 -2.19
C LEU A 63 -1.66 5.56 -2.10
N THR A 64 -0.33 5.53 -1.98
CA THR A 64 0.43 4.27 -1.99
C THR A 64 0.45 3.56 -0.64
N PHE A 65 0.22 4.27 0.46
CA PHE A 65 0.18 3.71 1.81
C PHE A 65 -1.20 3.83 2.45
N ALA A 66 -1.71 5.05 2.65
CA ALA A 66 -2.94 5.25 3.40
C ALA A 66 -4.17 4.63 2.71
N SER A 67 -4.25 4.70 1.37
CA SER A 67 -5.37 4.10 0.62
C SER A 67 -5.44 2.58 0.78
N PRO A 68 -4.39 1.78 0.48
CA PRO A 68 -4.43 0.34 0.68
C PRO A 68 -4.49 -0.06 2.17
N HIS A 69 -3.91 0.73 3.09
CA HIS A 69 -4.04 0.48 4.52
C HIS A 69 -5.49 0.61 5.00
N LEU A 70 -6.18 1.69 4.60
CA LEU A 70 -7.60 1.89 4.89
C LEU A 70 -8.43 0.72 4.35
N ALA A 71 -8.18 0.32 3.10
CA ALA A 71 -8.85 -0.81 2.48
C ALA A 71 -8.59 -2.12 3.23
N ALA A 72 -7.33 -2.40 3.61
CA ALA A 72 -6.94 -3.61 4.32
C ALA A 72 -7.59 -3.72 5.69
N VAL A 73 -7.62 -2.64 6.47
CA VAL A 73 -8.28 -2.62 7.78
C VAL A 73 -9.76 -2.97 7.66
N HIS A 74 -10.45 -2.40 6.66
CA HIS A 74 -11.87 -2.68 6.44
C HIS A 74 -12.09 -4.09 5.89
N PHE A 75 -11.25 -4.53 4.95
CA PHE A 75 -11.32 -5.88 4.38
C PHE A 75 -11.12 -6.95 5.45
N VAL A 76 -10.06 -6.83 6.25
CA VAL A 76 -9.76 -7.79 7.34
C VAL A 76 -10.91 -7.88 8.34
N ARG A 77 -11.53 -6.74 8.72
CA ARG A 77 -12.71 -6.74 9.59
C ARG A 77 -13.91 -7.42 8.95
N GLN A 78 -14.07 -7.30 7.64
CA GLN A 78 -15.19 -7.88 6.92
C GLN A 78 -15.09 -9.40 6.79
N ILE A 79 -13.87 -9.93 6.53
CA ILE A 79 -13.65 -11.37 6.34
C ILE A 79 -13.43 -12.13 7.63
N ALA A 80 -13.04 -11.47 8.72
CA ALA A 80 -12.74 -12.13 9.98
C ALA A 80 -13.98 -12.83 10.56
N PRO A 81 -13.84 -14.05 11.08
CA PRO A 81 -14.89 -14.74 11.81
C PRO A 81 -15.39 -13.92 13.00
N GLN A 82 -16.63 -14.17 13.45
CA GLN A 82 -17.19 -13.43 14.56
C GLN A 82 -16.32 -13.59 15.82
N GLY A 83 -16.04 -12.48 16.51
CA GLY A 83 -15.20 -12.44 17.70
C GLY A 83 -13.69 -12.41 17.48
N THR A 84 -13.18 -12.65 16.27
CA THR A 84 -11.73 -12.70 15.98
C THR A 84 -11.17 -11.44 15.33
N GLY A 85 -11.96 -10.37 15.19
CA GLY A 85 -11.56 -9.15 14.48
C GLY A 85 -10.25 -8.52 14.97
N ASN A 86 -10.03 -8.47 16.29
CA ASN A 86 -8.79 -7.90 16.85
C ASN A 86 -7.57 -8.78 16.53
N THR A 87 -7.71 -10.10 16.61
CA THR A 87 -6.64 -11.04 16.25
C THR A 87 -6.28 -10.92 14.76
N ALA A 88 -7.29 -10.84 13.89
CA ALA A 88 -7.08 -10.66 12.46
C ALA A 88 -6.36 -9.33 12.15
N GLN A 89 -6.71 -8.23 12.82
CA GLN A 89 -6.01 -6.95 12.69
C GLN A 89 -4.55 -7.02 13.19
N SER A 90 -4.31 -7.71 14.31
CA SER A 90 -2.95 -7.91 14.82
C SER A 90 -2.09 -8.73 13.85
N LEU A 91 -2.64 -9.77 13.25
CA LEU A 91 -1.96 -10.57 12.23
C LEU A 91 -1.66 -9.75 10.96
N TYR A 92 -2.63 -8.95 10.50
CA TYR A 92 -2.40 -8.02 9.40
C TYR A 92 -1.26 -7.05 9.71
N SER A 93 -1.23 -6.47 10.90
CA SER A 93 -0.16 -5.53 11.30
C SER A 93 1.19 -6.23 11.40
N ALA A 94 1.26 -7.40 12.01
CA ALA A 94 2.51 -8.13 12.19
C ALA A 94 3.08 -8.64 10.85
N ILE A 95 2.26 -9.28 10.03
CA ILE A 95 2.68 -9.91 8.78
C ILE A 95 2.66 -8.91 7.62
N GLY A 96 1.54 -8.24 7.42
CA GLY A 96 1.33 -7.33 6.28
C GLY A 96 2.18 -6.06 6.37
N LEU A 97 2.21 -5.40 7.52
CA LEU A 97 2.99 -4.18 7.69
C LEU A 97 4.40 -4.47 8.22
N GLY A 98 4.56 -5.30 9.26
CA GLY A 98 5.85 -5.56 9.89
C GLY A 98 6.76 -6.44 9.04
N LEU A 99 6.46 -7.72 8.94
CA LEU A 99 7.34 -8.70 8.30
C LEU A 99 7.55 -8.40 6.82
N SER A 100 6.47 -8.09 6.07
CA SER A 100 6.58 -7.81 4.63
C SER A 100 7.42 -6.57 4.36
N SER A 101 7.27 -5.51 5.17
CA SER A 101 8.10 -4.30 5.04
C SER A 101 9.56 -4.59 5.37
N ALA A 102 9.85 -5.35 6.44
CA ALA A 102 11.22 -5.70 6.82
C ALA A 102 11.93 -6.47 5.69
N VAL A 103 11.25 -7.46 5.09
CA VAL A 103 11.81 -8.27 3.99
C VAL A 103 12.05 -7.38 2.76
N LEU A 104 11.04 -6.60 2.33
CA LEU A 104 11.16 -5.76 1.14
C LEU A 104 12.20 -4.65 1.31
N MET A 105 12.29 -4.04 2.49
CA MET A 105 13.32 -3.03 2.78
C MET A 105 14.73 -3.64 2.76
N SER A 106 14.90 -4.85 3.30
CA SER A 106 16.20 -5.54 3.28
C SER A 106 16.63 -5.86 1.85
N ILE A 107 15.75 -6.41 1.02
CA ILE A 107 16.01 -6.71 -0.39
C ILE A 107 16.32 -5.42 -1.15
N SER A 108 15.48 -4.41 -1.00
CA SER A 108 15.66 -3.10 -1.66
C SER A 108 16.96 -2.44 -1.23
N GLY A 109 17.32 -2.47 0.06
CA GLY A 109 18.56 -1.94 0.58
C GLY A 109 19.80 -2.64 0.01
N PHE A 110 19.75 -3.96 -0.15
CA PHE A 110 20.82 -4.73 -0.80
C PHE A 110 20.98 -4.33 -2.29
N ILE A 111 19.89 -4.23 -3.02
CA ILE A 111 19.92 -3.81 -4.44
C ILE A 111 20.42 -2.37 -4.57
N PHE A 112 20.01 -1.49 -3.64
CA PHE A 112 20.36 -0.07 -3.67
C PHE A 112 21.88 0.19 -3.66
N GLN A 113 22.66 -0.68 -3.02
CA GLN A 113 24.12 -0.57 -2.98
C GLN A 113 24.78 -0.65 -4.36
N SER A 114 24.20 -1.45 -5.27
CA SER A 114 24.71 -1.64 -6.64
C SER A 114 23.93 -0.82 -7.68
N SER A 115 22.65 -0.59 -7.45
CA SER A 115 21.76 0.12 -8.38
C SER A 115 20.64 0.84 -7.62
N PRO A 116 20.79 2.13 -7.31
CA PRO A 116 19.73 2.89 -6.65
C PRO A 116 18.40 2.86 -7.41
N ALA A 117 18.41 3.06 -8.72
CA ALA A 117 17.20 2.98 -9.54
C ALA A 117 16.60 1.56 -9.55
N GLY A 118 17.46 0.52 -9.56
CA GLY A 118 17.04 -0.87 -9.52
C GLY A 118 16.26 -1.22 -8.24
N ALA A 119 16.62 -0.63 -7.11
CA ALA A 119 15.87 -0.79 -5.87
C ALA A 119 14.42 -0.28 -5.99
N PHE A 120 14.21 0.88 -6.61
CA PHE A 120 12.89 1.43 -6.85
C PHE A 120 12.09 0.58 -7.86
N TYR A 121 12.73 0.06 -8.91
CA TYR A 121 12.06 -0.85 -9.85
C TYR A 121 11.67 -2.18 -9.20
N CYS A 122 12.47 -2.69 -8.28
CA CYS A 122 12.10 -3.87 -7.46
C CYS A 122 10.82 -3.60 -6.64
N MET A 123 10.69 -2.41 -6.06
CA MET A 123 9.49 -2.01 -5.35
C MET A 123 8.27 -1.84 -6.29
N ALA A 124 8.49 -1.32 -7.50
CA ALA A 124 7.45 -1.26 -8.52
C ALA A 124 6.96 -2.65 -8.95
N LEU A 125 7.88 -3.60 -9.12
CA LEU A 125 7.57 -4.99 -9.45
C LEU A 125 6.77 -5.67 -8.33
N SER A 126 7.15 -5.45 -7.07
CA SER A 126 6.38 -5.98 -5.93
C SER A 126 4.96 -5.41 -5.87
N ALA A 127 4.77 -4.12 -6.18
CA ALA A 127 3.45 -3.51 -6.29
C ALA A 127 2.63 -4.08 -7.45
N ALA A 128 3.26 -4.35 -8.61
CA ALA A 128 2.61 -4.99 -9.76
C ALA A 128 2.19 -6.43 -9.45
N THR A 129 3.02 -7.17 -8.71
CA THR A 129 2.67 -8.51 -8.22
C THR A 129 1.47 -8.45 -7.28
N GLY A 130 1.46 -7.50 -6.35
CA GLY A 130 0.33 -7.25 -5.46
C GLY A 130 -0.95 -6.91 -6.23
N LEU A 131 -0.86 -6.08 -7.27
CA LEU A 131 -1.99 -5.74 -8.15
C LEU A 131 -2.56 -6.99 -8.86
N SER A 132 -1.69 -7.88 -9.33
CA SER A 132 -2.11 -9.13 -9.98
C SER A 132 -2.84 -10.07 -9.01
N ILE A 133 -2.33 -10.22 -7.79
CA ILE A 133 -2.97 -11.00 -6.72
C ILE A 133 -4.32 -10.38 -6.35
N LEU A 134 -4.37 -9.06 -6.20
CA LEU A 134 -5.60 -8.32 -5.91
C LEU A 134 -6.68 -8.55 -6.97
N PHE A 135 -6.30 -8.56 -8.25
CA PHE A 135 -7.23 -8.80 -9.35
C PHE A 135 -7.82 -10.21 -9.31
N ILE A 136 -7.00 -11.21 -8.97
CA ILE A 136 -7.46 -12.59 -8.77
C ILE A 136 -8.41 -12.67 -7.57
N LEU A 137 -8.05 -12.05 -6.45
CA LEU A 137 -8.88 -12.00 -5.25
C LEU A 137 -10.23 -11.33 -5.53
N TRP A 138 -10.23 -10.18 -6.19
CA TRP A 138 -11.44 -9.45 -6.56
C TRP A 138 -12.41 -10.28 -7.40
N LYS A 139 -11.88 -11.08 -8.34
CA LYS A 139 -12.71 -11.96 -9.18
C LYS A 139 -13.27 -13.18 -8.44
N LYS A 140 -12.57 -13.66 -7.41
CA LYS A 140 -12.92 -14.91 -6.71
C LYS A 140 -13.68 -14.69 -5.41
N TRP A 141 -13.67 -13.48 -4.88
CA TRP A 141 -14.29 -13.23 -3.58
C TRP A 141 -15.80 -13.04 -3.71
N ASP A 142 -16.54 -13.83 -2.96
CA ASP A 142 -18.00 -13.86 -2.94
C ASP A 142 -18.65 -12.87 -1.95
N GLY A 143 -17.85 -12.07 -1.24
CA GLY A 143 -18.30 -11.09 -0.24
C GLY A 143 -18.55 -11.68 1.15
N ASN A 144 -18.34 -12.96 1.36
CA ASN A 144 -18.64 -13.65 2.61
C ASN A 144 -17.48 -13.61 3.61
N ARG A 145 -17.81 -13.86 4.88
CA ARG A 145 -16.82 -14.10 5.94
C ARG A 145 -16.20 -15.47 5.77
N LEU A 146 -14.95 -15.59 6.21
CA LEU A 146 -14.32 -16.91 6.30
C LEU A 146 -15.08 -17.77 7.32
N ALA A 147 -15.36 -19.00 6.96
CA ALA A 147 -15.88 -19.99 7.89
C ALA A 147 -14.78 -20.38 8.88
N CYS A 148 -15.17 -20.59 10.13
CA CYS A 148 -14.29 -21.20 11.16
C CYS A 148 -14.24 -22.71 10.96
#